data_042a4f7f810225df67d3da269bc70654
#
_entry.id   042a4f7f810225df67d3da269bc70654
#
_cell.length_a   1.000
_cell.length_b   1.000
_cell.length_c   1.000
_cell.angle_alpha   90.00
_cell.angle_beta   90.00
_cell.angle_gamma   90.00
#
_symmetry.space_group_name_H-M   'P 1'
#
loop_
_entity.id
_entity.type
_entity.pdbx_description
1 polymer ?
#
loop_
_entity_poly.entity_id
_entity_poly.type
_entity_poly.pdbx_seq_one_letter_code
_entity_poly.pdbx_strand_id
1 'polypeptide(L)'
;MKHETMTGHAPMNGVFDGTAYSVAGEGPALILIHGVGMNRSVWAPQVDALQLCFRVVSYDMLGHGASRLPAVSPALDEYAAQLAALLDHLQIDVAHVVGHSMGSLIALEFALHYPQRVTSVAALNAVYDRTPTQRAAVMQRAASLDDGGLEQPSIDATVARWFDDPVPGHLAQVAELVRSLLATVNPEGYARTYRLFASSDQAHVGRLPQLAMPALFMTGECDPNSSPAMSHSMAAAAPRGRAEIIANERHMMNVTAPAIVNQRLVQFIREASRA
;
A
#
# COMPACT_ATOMS: atom_id res chain seq x y z
N MET A 1 33.20 -23.98 8.51
CA MET A 1 32.37 -23.02 7.76
C MET A 1 32.03 -21.86 8.71
N LYS A 2 32.60 -20.68 8.48
CA LYS A 2 32.33 -19.50 9.31
C LYS A 2 30.95 -18.98 8.93
N HIS A 3 30.02 -18.92 9.88
CA HIS A 3 28.78 -18.14 9.77
C HIS A 3 29.18 -16.65 9.70
N GLU A 4 29.19 -16.09 8.52
CA GLU A 4 29.15 -14.63 8.36
C GLU A 4 27.75 -14.18 8.82
N THR A 5 27.70 -13.55 9.98
CA THR A 5 26.57 -12.77 10.44
C THR A 5 26.40 -11.61 9.46
N MET A 6 25.39 -11.69 8.60
CA MET A 6 24.99 -10.57 7.75
C MET A 6 24.49 -9.45 8.68
N THR A 7 25.36 -8.49 8.94
CA THR A 7 24.99 -7.25 9.63
C THR A 7 24.15 -6.42 8.69
N GLY A 8 22.83 -6.43 8.91
CA GLY A 8 21.93 -5.52 8.22
C GLY A 8 22.37 -4.08 8.48
N HIS A 9 22.64 -3.33 7.42
CA HIS A 9 22.95 -1.91 7.53
C HIS A 9 21.68 -1.18 8.02
N ALA A 10 21.87 -0.20 8.93
CA ALA A 10 20.76 0.63 9.37
C ALA A 10 20.07 1.32 8.16
N PRO A 11 18.75 1.43 8.14
CA PRO A 11 18.04 2.06 7.04
C PRO A 11 18.57 3.48 6.78
N MET A 12 18.85 3.80 5.52
CA MET A 12 19.16 5.15 5.10
C MET A 12 17.85 5.92 4.93
N ASN A 13 17.68 7.02 5.66
CA ASN A 13 16.55 7.92 5.52
C ASN A 13 16.93 9.15 4.71
N GLY A 14 16.01 9.64 3.87
CA GLY A 14 16.20 10.84 3.06
C GLY A 14 14.90 11.59 2.80
N VAL A 15 15.05 12.78 2.25
CA VAL A 15 13.96 13.57 1.68
C VAL A 15 14.40 14.08 0.31
N PHE A 16 13.58 13.85 -0.70
CA PHE A 16 13.80 14.33 -2.06
C PHE A 16 12.51 14.97 -2.61
N ASP A 17 12.58 16.19 -3.09
CA ASP A 17 11.44 16.97 -3.60
C ASP A 17 10.20 16.90 -2.69
N GLY A 18 10.43 17.03 -1.37
CA GLY A 18 9.38 16.93 -0.37
C GLY A 18 8.79 15.52 -0.19
N THR A 19 9.45 14.48 -0.71
CA THR A 19 9.11 13.08 -0.48
C THR A 19 10.07 12.48 0.54
N ALA A 20 9.57 12.08 1.70
CA ALA A 20 10.36 11.40 2.73
C ALA A 20 10.37 9.89 2.45
N TYR A 21 11.56 9.28 2.52
CA TYR A 21 11.77 7.87 2.21
C TYR A 21 12.79 7.20 3.12
N SER A 22 12.80 5.87 3.08
CA SER A 22 13.80 5.02 3.72
C SER A 22 14.25 3.94 2.74
N VAL A 23 15.54 3.61 2.77
CA VAL A 23 16.12 2.52 1.97
C VAL A 23 16.84 1.55 2.90
N ALA A 24 16.57 0.25 2.76
CA ALA A 24 17.21 -0.81 3.54
C ALA A 24 17.56 -2.01 2.65
N GLY A 25 18.68 -2.66 2.93
CA GLY A 25 19.13 -3.84 2.18
C GLY A 25 19.71 -3.51 0.80
N GLU A 26 20.11 -4.56 0.11
CA GLU A 26 20.72 -4.53 -1.21
C GLU A 26 20.05 -5.57 -2.12
N GLY A 27 20.24 -5.45 -3.44
CA GLY A 27 19.69 -6.38 -4.43
C GLY A 27 18.63 -5.75 -5.33
N PRO A 28 17.71 -6.55 -5.91
CA PRO A 28 16.61 -6.03 -6.73
C PRO A 28 15.75 -5.05 -5.96
N ALA A 29 15.34 -3.95 -6.60
CA ALA A 29 14.55 -2.91 -5.95
C ALA A 29 13.12 -3.38 -5.67
N LEU A 30 12.66 -3.14 -4.44
CA LEU A 30 11.31 -3.41 -3.97
C LEU A 30 10.73 -2.15 -3.33
N ILE A 31 9.65 -1.64 -3.89
CA ILE A 31 9.00 -0.40 -3.42
C ILE A 31 7.76 -0.76 -2.61
N LEU A 32 7.60 -0.13 -1.45
CA LEU A 32 6.46 -0.32 -0.55
C LEU A 32 5.68 0.98 -0.40
N ILE A 33 4.40 0.98 -0.82
CA ILE A 33 3.49 2.13 -0.81
C ILE A 33 2.37 1.90 0.21
N HIS A 34 2.33 2.70 1.26
CA HIS A 34 1.36 2.55 2.35
C HIS A 34 -0.07 3.00 1.98
N GLY A 35 -1.05 2.68 2.83
CA GLY A 35 -2.44 3.12 2.72
C GLY A 35 -2.70 4.53 3.27
N VAL A 36 -3.87 5.09 2.97
CA VAL A 36 -4.30 6.38 3.52
C VAL A 36 -4.35 6.32 5.06
N GLY A 37 -3.90 7.38 5.72
CA GLY A 37 -3.82 7.47 7.19
C GLY A 37 -2.58 6.80 7.80
N MET A 38 -1.77 6.11 7.00
CA MET A 38 -0.52 5.47 7.42
C MET A 38 0.69 6.33 7.02
N ASN A 39 1.88 5.86 7.34
CA ASN A 39 3.15 6.33 6.80
C ASN A 39 4.08 5.14 6.55
N ARG A 40 5.28 5.40 6.04
CA ARG A 40 6.24 4.35 5.68
C ARG A 40 6.60 3.38 6.82
N SER A 41 6.45 3.79 8.08
CA SER A 41 6.77 2.94 9.24
C SER A 41 5.83 1.75 9.40
N VAL A 42 4.64 1.78 8.81
CA VAL A 42 3.71 0.64 8.81
C VAL A 42 4.31 -0.59 8.13
N TRP A 43 5.32 -0.40 7.31
CA TRP A 43 6.02 -1.46 6.59
C TRP A 43 7.20 -2.09 7.36
N ALA A 44 7.42 -1.70 8.63
CA ALA A 44 8.55 -2.22 9.42
C ALA A 44 8.67 -3.75 9.36
N PRO A 45 7.58 -4.56 9.53
CA PRO A 45 7.70 -6.01 9.46
C PRO A 45 8.10 -6.55 8.07
N GLN A 46 7.75 -5.81 6.99
CA GLN A 46 8.16 -6.15 5.64
C GLN A 46 9.61 -5.75 5.39
N VAL A 47 10.00 -4.54 5.81
CA VAL A 47 11.38 -4.05 5.66
C VAL A 47 12.34 -5.00 6.36
N ASP A 48 12.08 -5.37 7.62
CA ASP A 48 12.94 -6.25 8.41
C ASP A 48 13.16 -7.61 7.75
N ALA A 49 12.13 -8.18 7.14
CA ALA A 49 12.23 -9.48 6.49
C ALA A 49 12.82 -9.40 5.08
N LEU A 50 12.40 -8.40 4.29
CA LEU A 50 12.68 -8.36 2.86
C LEU A 50 14.02 -7.69 2.53
N GLN A 51 14.57 -6.84 3.41
CA GLN A 51 15.89 -6.24 3.24
C GLN A 51 17.04 -7.26 3.14
N LEU A 52 16.80 -8.49 3.57
CA LEU A 52 17.76 -9.58 3.45
C LEU A 52 17.98 -10.06 2.00
N CYS A 53 17.05 -9.72 1.10
CA CYS A 53 17.06 -10.18 -0.30
C CYS A 53 16.83 -9.06 -1.32
N PHE A 54 16.37 -7.89 -0.87
CA PHE A 54 15.97 -6.77 -1.73
C PHE A 54 16.53 -5.46 -1.22
N ARG A 55 16.73 -4.51 -2.15
CA ARG A 55 16.86 -3.10 -1.83
C ARG A 55 15.44 -2.55 -1.62
N VAL A 56 14.98 -2.56 -0.38
CA VAL A 56 13.62 -2.14 0.00
C VAL A 56 13.56 -0.63 0.15
N VAL A 57 12.68 0.01 -0.62
CA VAL A 57 12.37 1.43 -0.52
C VAL A 57 10.95 1.57 0.00
N SER A 58 10.77 2.23 1.15
CA SER A 58 9.47 2.66 1.66
C SER A 58 9.45 4.18 1.73
N TYR A 59 8.33 4.81 1.36
CA TYR A 59 8.22 6.26 1.36
C TYR A 59 6.86 6.70 1.88
N ASP A 60 6.78 7.95 2.33
CA ASP A 60 5.52 8.57 2.68
C ASP A 60 4.88 9.14 1.42
N MET A 61 3.66 8.68 1.08
CA MET A 61 2.91 9.28 -0.02
C MET A 61 2.59 10.76 0.29
N LEU A 62 2.32 11.55 -0.73
CA LEU A 62 1.92 12.95 -0.57
C LEU A 62 0.83 13.12 0.50
N GLY A 63 0.97 14.11 1.37
CA GLY A 63 0.04 14.41 2.46
C GLY A 63 0.16 13.52 3.68
N HIS A 64 1.15 12.60 3.74
CA HIS A 64 1.35 11.67 4.84
C HIS A 64 2.79 11.73 5.38
N GLY A 65 2.94 11.34 6.64
CA GLY A 65 4.24 11.30 7.31
C GLY A 65 4.97 12.63 7.21
N ALA A 66 6.19 12.60 6.67
CA ALA A 66 7.03 13.78 6.47
C ALA A 66 7.05 14.26 5.00
N SER A 67 6.16 13.76 4.15
CA SER A 67 6.04 14.22 2.77
C SER A 67 5.16 15.46 2.63
N ARG A 68 5.44 16.25 1.58
CA ARG A 68 4.67 17.45 1.25
C ARG A 68 3.20 17.14 0.96
N LEU A 69 2.35 18.17 1.06
CA LEU A 69 0.93 18.04 0.68
C LEU A 69 0.77 17.77 -0.83
N PRO A 70 -0.24 16.99 -1.23
CA PRO A 70 -0.67 16.90 -2.62
C PRO A 70 -1.38 18.17 -3.06
N ALA A 71 -1.71 18.28 -4.34
CA ALA A 71 -2.64 19.31 -4.85
C ALA A 71 -3.97 19.32 -4.06
N VAL A 72 -4.71 20.42 -4.11
CA VAL A 72 -6.02 20.55 -3.42
C VAL A 72 -7.01 19.48 -3.89
N SER A 73 -6.98 19.16 -5.18
CA SER A 73 -7.77 18.09 -5.81
C SER A 73 -6.79 17.16 -6.54
N PRO A 74 -6.13 16.24 -5.81
CA PRO A 74 -5.13 15.38 -6.41
C PRO A 74 -5.75 14.32 -7.31
N ALA A 75 -4.93 13.78 -8.23
CA ALA A 75 -5.27 12.60 -9.03
C ALA A 75 -4.24 11.48 -8.79
N LEU A 76 -4.55 10.24 -9.18
CA LEU A 76 -3.65 9.09 -8.97
C LEU A 76 -2.31 9.26 -9.69
N ASP A 77 -2.31 9.94 -10.85
CA ASP A 77 -1.10 10.21 -11.63
C ASP A 77 -0.11 11.12 -10.89
N GLU A 78 -0.57 12.03 -10.02
CA GLU A 78 0.31 12.85 -9.16
C GLU A 78 1.12 11.97 -8.19
N TYR A 79 0.49 10.95 -7.60
CA TYR A 79 1.17 9.99 -6.72
C TYR A 79 2.08 9.03 -7.51
N ALA A 80 1.67 8.64 -8.71
CA ALA A 80 2.51 7.85 -9.60
C ALA A 80 3.76 8.65 -10.04
N ALA A 81 3.61 9.95 -10.32
CA ALA A 81 4.73 10.85 -10.64
C ALA A 81 5.65 11.06 -9.43
N GLN A 82 5.10 11.13 -8.20
CA GLN A 82 5.92 11.14 -6.97
C GLN A 82 6.85 9.91 -6.92
N LEU A 83 6.33 8.73 -7.19
CA LEU A 83 7.13 7.50 -7.22
C LEU A 83 8.16 7.54 -8.35
N ALA A 84 7.79 7.98 -9.56
CA ALA A 84 8.71 8.08 -10.68
C ALA A 84 9.92 8.97 -10.33
N ALA A 85 9.66 10.16 -9.79
CA ALA A 85 10.71 11.10 -9.38
C ALA A 85 11.61 10.52 -8.27
N LEU A 86 11.04 9.79 -7.31
CA LEU A 86 11.81 9.11 -6.26
C LEU A 86 12.72 8.02 -6.85
N LEU A 87 12.23 7.21 -7.79
CA LEU A 87 13.05 6.17 -8.44
C LEU A 87 14.20 6.78 -9.24
N ASP A 88 13.95 7.88 -9.94
CA ASP A 88 15.01 8.60 -10.69
C ASP A 88 16.08 9.15 -9.74
N HIS A 89 15.68 9.75 -8.62
CA HIS A 89 16.60 10.23 -7.59
C HIS A 89 17.46 9.09 -7.01
N LEU A 90 16.86 7.93 -6.76
CA LEU A 90 17.53 6.76 -6.22
C LEU A 90 18.29 5.94 -7.25
N GLN A 91 18.27 6.37 -8.53
CA GLN A 91 18.88 5.66 -9.66
C GLN A 91 18.39 4.21 -9.77
N ILE A 92 17.08 4.04 -9.64
CA ILE A 92 16.40 2.74 -9.78
C ILE A 92 15.67 2.74 -11.13
N ASP A 93 16.17 1.98 -12.09
CA ASP A 93 15.58 1.88 -13.42
C ASP A 93 14.29 1.08 -13.43
N VAL A 94 14.29 -0.07 -12.74
CA VAL A 94 13.13 -0.97 -12.65
C VAL A 94 12.97 -1.49 -11.22
N ALA A 95 11.73 -1.76 -10.81
CA ALA A 95 11.43 -2.24 -9.47
C ALA A 95 10.23 -3.21 -9.44
N HIS A 96 10.17 -4.02 -8.38
CA HIS A 96 8.93 -4.65 -7.91
C HIS A 96 8.17 -3.61 -7.09
N VAL A 97 6.88 -3.42 -7.35
CA VAL A 97 6.07 -2.40 -6.68
C VAL A 97 4.96 -3.07 -5.89
N VAL A 98 4.90 -2.79 -4.59
CA VAL A 98 3.89 -3.32 -3.66
C VAL A 98 3.15 -2.15 -3.05
N GLY A 99 1.84 -2.13 -3.16
CA GLY A 99 0.99 -1.12 -2.54
C GLY A 99 -0.07 -1.74 -1.64
N HIS A 100 -0.43 -1.05 -0.57
CA HIS A 100 -1.50 -1.44 0.35
C HIS A 100 -2.64 -0.42 0.32
N SER A 101 -3.88 -0.86 0.17
CA SER A 101 -5.08 0.00 0.18
C SER A 101 -4.97 1.13 -0.87
N MET A 102 -4.95 2.41 -0.48
CA MET A 102 -4.68 3.52 -1.41
C MET A 102 -3.36 3.33 -2.15
N GLY A 103 -2.31 2.85 -1.48
CA GLY A 103 -1.02 2.55 -2.10
C GLY A 103 -1.12 1.49 -3.20
N SER A 104 -2.11 0.59 -3.14
CA SER A 104 -2.35 -0.38 -4.20
C SER A 104 -2.90 0.27 -5.48
N LEU A 105 -3.75 1.29 -5.34
CA LEU A 105 -4.22 2.08 -6.48
C LEU A 105 -3.07 2.87 -7.11
N ILE A 106 -2.19 3.44 -6.29
CA ILE A 106 -0.99 4.14 -6.75
C ILE A 106 -0.04 3.16 -7.48
N ALA A 107 0.17 1.95 -6.94
CA ALA A 107 1.01 0.93 -7.56
C ALA A 107 0.49 0.50 -8.94
N LEU A 108 -0.83 0.30 -9.07
CA LEU A 108 -1.48 -0.03 -10.33
C LEU A 108 -1.40 1.14 -11.33
N GLU A 109 -1.65 2.36 -10.88
CA GLU A 109 -1.54 3.55 -11.73
C GLU A 109 -0.11 3.74 -12.23
N PHE A 110 0.89 3.56 -11.35
CA PHE A 110 2.30 3.60 -11.73
C PHE A 110 2.63 2.52 -12.76
N ALA A 111 2.17 1.28 -12.55
CA ALA A 111 2.43 0.18 -13.47
C ALA A 111 1.79 0.38 -14.87
N LEU A 112 0.66 1.07 -14.93
CA LEU A 112 -0.01 1.41 -16.19
C LEU A 112 0.65 2.58 -16.93
N HIS A 113 1.14 3.61 -16.21
CA HIS A 113 1.78 4.78 -16.81
C HIS A 113 3.26 4.56 -17.12
N TYR A 114 3.96 3.73 -16.33
CA TYR A 114 5.40 3.49 -16.44
C TYR A 114 5.70 1.98 -16.55
N PRO A 115 5.10 1.24 -17.51
CA PRO A 115 5.20 -0.22 -17.56
C PRO A 115 6.64 -0.73 -17.68
N GLN A 116 7.53 0.04 -18.31
CA GLN A 116 8.95 -0.27 -18.43
C GLN A 116 9.75 -0.10 -17.13
N ARG A 117 9.16 0.54 -16.09
CA ARG A 117 9.78 0.74 -14.77
C ARG A 117 9.36 -0.32 -13.75
N VAL A 118 8.49 -1.28 -14.15
CA VAL A 118 7.88 -2.24 -13.21
C VAL A 118 8.13 -3.67 -13.65
N THR A 119 8.87 -4.43 -12.83
CA THR A 119 9.11 -5.87 -13.04
C THR A 119 7.89 -6.70 -12.63
N SER A 120 7.23 -6.33 -11.55
CA SER A 120 5.96 -6.91 -11.09
C SER A 120 5.22 -5.94 -10.17
N VAL A 121 3.90 -6.06 -10.09
CA VAL A 121 3.07 -5.25 -9.20
C VAL A 121 2.26 -6.15 -8.25
N ALA A 122 2.24 -5.81 -6.97
CA ALA A 122 1.37 -6.45 -5.98
C ALA A 122 0.45 -5.42 -5.33
N ALA A 123 -0.85 -5.61 -5.50
CA ALA A 123 -1.90 -4.77 -4.94
C ALA A 123 -2.55 -5.48 -3.74
N LEU A 124 -2.22 -5.01 -2.53
CA LEU A 124 -2.68 -5.56 -1.27
C LEU A 124 -3.91 -4.79 -0.79
N ASN A 125 -4.99 -5.50 -0.49
CA ASN A 125 -6.25 -4.90 -0.01
C ASN A 125 -6.74 -3.76 -0.93
N ALA A 126 -6.65 -3.99 -2.26
CA ALA A 126 -7.08 -3.02 -3.28
C ALA A 126 -8.60 -2.97 -3.40
N VAL A 127 -9.14 -1.77 -3.55
CA VAL A 127 -10.55 -1.59 -3.90
C VAL A 127 -10.72 -1.62 -5.41
N TYR A 128 -11.84 -2.19 -5.86
CA TYR A 128 -12.13 -2.29 -7.29
C TYR A 128 -13.64 -2.38 -7.51
N ASP A 129 -14.17 -1.51 -8.36
CA ASP A 129 -15.57 -1.51 -8.82
C ASP A 129 -16.60 -1.75 -7.68
N ARG A 130 -16.59 -0.85 -6.71
CA ARG A 130 -17.51 -0.91 -5.55
C ARG A 130 -18.96 -0.91 -6.01
N THR A 131 -19.80 -1.66 -5.31
CA THR A 131 -21.26 -1.53 -5.47
C THR A 131 -21.71 -0.11 -5.16
N PRO A 132 -22.88 0.33 -5.68
CA PRO A 132 -23.42 1.66 -5.38
C PRO A 132 -23.52 1.94 -3.87
N THR A 133 -23.90 0.94 -3.08
CA THR A 133 -24.00 1.05 -1.60
C THR A 133 -22.63 1.26 -0.95
N GLN A 134 -21.62 0.46 -1.35
CA GLN A 134 -20.25 0.60 -0.84
C GLN A 134 -19.67 1.98 -1.21
N ARG A 135 -19.88 2.43 -2.45
CA ARG A 135 -19.41 3.73 -2.92
C ARG A 135 -20.08 4.86 -2.13
N ALA A 136 -21.40 4.83 -1.95
CA ALA A 136 -22.13 5.84 -1.17
C ALA A 136 -21.60 5.94 0.27
N ALA A 137 -21.34 4.81 0.94
CA ALA A 137 -20.82 4.80 2.30
C ALA A 137 -19.41 5.39 2.40
N VAL A 138 -18.54 5.14 1.41
CA VAL A 138 -17.18 5.72 1.39
C VAL A 138 -17.23 7.21 1.06
N MET A 139 -18.06 7.63 0.12
CA MET A 139 -18.24 9.05 -0.22
C MET A 139 -18.82 9.87 0.95
N GLN A 140 -19.76 9.29 1.72
CA GLN A 140 -20.28 9.92 2.93
C GLN A 140 -19.17 10.15 3.96
N ARG A 141 -18.29 9.17 4.19
CA ARG A 141 -17.11 9.33 5.06
C ARG A 141 -16.14 10.39 4.53
N ALA A 142 -15.93 10.45 3.22
CA ALA A 142 -15.08 11.48 2.61
C ALA A 142 -15.66 12.89 2.82
N ALA A 143 -16.97 13.05 2.70
CA ALA A 143 -17.66 14.32 2.93
C ALA A 143 -17.57 14.78 4.39
N SER A 144 -17.60 13.84 5.37
CA SER A 144 -17.47 14.21 6.78
C SER A 144 -16.08 14.69 7.21
N LEU A 145 -15.08 14.58 6.32
CA LEU A 145 -13.72 15.07 6.59
C LEU A 145 -13.53 16.55 6.24
N ASP A 146 -14.57 17.23 5.74
CA ASP A 146 -14.46 18.63 5.33
C ASP A 146 -14.28 19.61 6.51
N ASP A 147 -14.61 19.19 7.74
CA ASP A 147 -14.70 20.04 8.92
C ASP A 147 -13.56 19.89 9.94
N GLY A 148 -12.44 19.24 9.64
CA GLY A 148 -11.34 19.29 10.60
C GLY A 148 -10.49 18.01 10.80
N GLY A 149 -10.61 17.01 9.96
CA GLY A 149 -9.73 15.84 10.02
C GLY A 149 -10.32 14.63 10.77
N LEU A 150 -9.42 13.73 11.21
CA LEU A 150 -9.82 12.53 11.95
C LEU A 150 -10.00 12.83 13.43
N GLU A 151 -11.22 12.87 13.89
CA GLU A 151 -11.54 12.88 15.32
C GLU A 151 -11.42 11.47 15.92
N GLN A 152 -11.21 11.39 17.25
CA GLN A 152 -11.04 10.12 17.97
C GLN A 152 -12.16 9.09 17.68
N PRO A 153 -13.45 9.43 17.64
CA PRO A 153 -14.50 8.48 17.31
C PRO A 153 -14.35 7.87 15.90
N SER A 154 -13.85 8.65 14.93
CA SER A 154 -13.58 8.18 13.57
C SER A 154 -12.38 7.24 13.51
N ILE A 155 -11.36 7.50 14.33
CA ILE A 155 -10.19 6.62 14.48
C ILE A 155 -10.64 5.29 15.07
N ASP A 156 -11.41 5.30 16.16
CA ASP A 156 -11.89 4.10 16.83
C ASP A 156 -12.77 3.25 15.91
N ALA A 157 -13.70 3.86 15.17
CA ALA A 157 -14.51 3.17 14.18
C ALA A 157 -13.68 2.58 13.03
N THR A 158 -12.57 3.22 12.66
CA THR A 158 -11.66 2.72 11.64
C THR A 158 -10.89 1.51 12.15
N VAL A 159 -10.36 1.58 13.35
CA VAL A 159 -9.64 0.46 13.98
C VAL A 159 -10.58 -0.74 14.16
N ALA A 160 -11.79 -0.54 14.69
CA ALA A 160 -12.80 -1.59 14.82
C ALA A 160 -13.08 -2.29 13.47
N ARG A 161 -13.22 -1.53 12.40
CA ARG A 161 -13.46 -2.07 11.05
C ARG A 161 -12.28 -2.86 10.51
N TRP A 162 -11.04 -2.44 10.80
CA TRP A 162 -9.82 -3.06 10.25
C TRP A 162 -9.30 -4.24 11.06
N PHE A 163 -9.61 -4.32 12.37
CA PHE A 163 -9.10 -5.35 13.28
C PHE A 163 -10.17 -6.25 13.87
N ASP A 164 -11.40 -5.81 13.97
CA ASP A 164 -12.57 -6.36 14.65
C ASP A 164 -12.99 -5.54 15.88
N ASP A 165 -14.21 -5.78 16.36
CA ASP A 165 -14.74 -5.13 17.56
C ASP A 165 -15.38 -6.18 18.50
N PRO A 166 -14.80 -6.43 19.66
CA PRO A 166 -13.57 -5.83 20.18
C PRO A 166 -12.29 -6.31 19.45
N VAL A 167 -11.24 -5.47 19.44
CA VAL A 167 -9.93 -5.85 18.89
C VAL A 167 -9.41 -7.09 19.61
N PRO A 168 -9.04 -8.18 18.89
CA PRO A 168 -8.48 -9.37 19.52
C PRO A 168 -7.22 -9.07 20.32
N GLY A 169 -7.09 -9.65 21.52
CA GLY A 169 -6.00 -9.31 22.44
C GLY A 169 -4.59 -9.49 21.85
N HIS A 170 -4.38 -10.49 21.00
CA HIS A 170 -3.09 -10.70 20.33
C HIS A 170 -2.76 -9.64 19.27
N LEU A 171 -3.73 -8.85 18.82
CA LEU A 171 -3.58 -7.74 17.86
C LEU A 171 -3.55 -6.36 18.54
N ALA A 172 -3.72 -6.29 19.87
CA ALA A 172 -3.86 -5.01 20.58
C ALA A 172 -2.68 -4.05 20.35
N GLN A 173 -1.45 -4.57 20.36
CA GLN A 173 -0.25 -3.75 20.13
C GLN A 173 -0.19 -3.20 18.69
N VAL A 174 -0.55 -4.01 17.70
CA VAL A 174 -0.56 -3.59 16.30
C VAL A 174 -1.70 -2.62 16.02
N ALA A 175 -2.86 -2.83 16.62
CA ALA A 175 -3.99 -1.91 16.55
C ALA A 175 -3.65 -0.54 17.16
N GLU A 176 -2.89 -0.52 18.27
CA GLU A 176 -2.44 0.73 18.89
C GLU A 176 -1.42 1.47 18.01
N LEU A 177 -0.51 0.75 17.36
CA LEU A 177 0.36 1.35 16.34
C LEU A 177 -0.46 2.04 15.24
N VAL A 178 -1.46 1.36 14.67
CA VAL A 178 -2.32 1.91 13.62
C VAL A 178 -3.13 3.10 14.13
N ARG A 179 -3.65 3.04 15.37
CA ARG A 179 -4.33 4.14 16.04
C ARG A 179 -3.43 5.38 16.15
N SER A 180 -2.21 5.19 16.59
CA SER A 180 -1.20 6.25 16.71
C SER A 180 -0.88 6.90 15.37
N LEU A 181 -0.75 6.11 14.30
CA LEU A 181 -0.52 6.62 12.94
C LEU A 181 -1.71 7.46 12.46
N LEU A 182 -2.93 6.99 12.65
CA LEU A 182 -4.16 7.74 12.32
C LEU A 182 -4.28 9.05 13.11
N ALA A 183 -3.91 9.05 14.40
CA ALA A 183 -3.98 10.23 15.26
C ALA A 183 -2.93 11.30 14.91
N THR A 184 -1.85 10.93 14.24
CA THR A 184 -0.73 11.84 13.93
C THR A 184 -0.66 12.22 12.45
N VAL A 185 -1.56 11.73 11.61
CA VAL A 185 -1.59 12.09 10.18
C VAL A 185 -1.92 13.59 10.00
N ASN A 186 -1.32 14.21 8.99
CA ASN A 186 -1.69 15.57 8.62
C ASN A 186 -3.17 15.60 8.18
N PRO A 187 -4.05 16.38 8.86
CA PRO A 187 -5.49 16.35 8.58
C PRO A 187 -5.84 16.73 7.14
N GLU A 188 -5.19 17.77 6.61
CA GLU A 188 -5.44 18.24 5.26
C GLU A 188 -4.93 17.22 4.21
N GLY A 189 -3.74 16.66 4.41
CA GLY A 189 -3.19 15.61 3.57
C GLY A 189 -4.07 14.36 3.56
N TYR A 190 -4.54 13.94 4.74
CA TYR A 190 -5.48 12.83 4.87
C TYR A 190 -6.77 13.10 4.12
N ALA A 191 -7.41 14.25 4.32
CA ALA A 191 -8.68 14.59 3.70
C ALA A 191 -8.58 14.62 2.16
N ARG A 192 -7.55 15.26 1.61
CA ARG A 192 -7.32 15.31 0.16
C ARG A 192 -7.13 13.90 -0.42
N THR A 193 -6.27 13.09 0.20
CA THR A 193 -6.00 11.71 -0.25
C THR A 193 -7.20 10.79 -0.07
N TYR A 194 -7.96 10.94 1.03
CA TYR A 194 -9.13 10.10 1.28
C TYR A 194 -10.26 10.40 0.28
N ARG A 195 -10.47 11.67 -0.12
CA ARG A 195 -11.45 12.03 -1.16
C ARG A 195 -11.08 11.39 -2.50
N LEU A 196 -9.80 11.43 -2.87
CA LEU A 196 -9.31 10.71 -4.05
C LEU A 196 -9.57 9.21 -3.94
N PHE A 197 -9.20 8.58 -2.82
CA PHE A 197 -9.46 7.15 -2.58
C PHE A 197 -10.94 6.79 -2.68
N ALA A 198 -11.82 7.65 -2.14
CA ALA A 198 -13.26 7.42 -2.14
C ALA A 198 -13.86 7.37 -3.55
N SER A 199 -13.29 8.14 -4.49
CA SER A 199 -13.76 8.25 -5.88
C SER A 199 -12.98 7.37 -6.87
N SER A 200 -11.94 6.64 -6.44
CA SER A 200 -11.00 5.96 -7.36
C SER A 200 -11.25 4.46 -7.53
N ASP A 201 -12.33 3.90 -7.01
CA ASP A 201 -12.60 2.45 -7.13
C ASP A 201 -12.85 1.97 -8.57
N GLN A 202 -13.15 2.87 -9.49
CA GLN A 202 -13.29 2.58 -10.92
C GLN A 202 -12.08 3.01 -11.77
N ALA A 203 -11.05 3.58 -11.16
CA ALA A 203 -9.91 4.13 -11.90
C ALA A 203 -9.20 3.09 -12.80
N HIS A 204 -9.21 1.83 -12.40
CA HIS A 204 -8.55 0.74 -13.13
C HIS A 204 -9.53 -0.21 -13.84
N VAL A 205 -10.85 0.02 -13.77
CA VAL A 205 -11.85 -0.76 -14.50
C VAL A 205 -11.64 -0.58 -16.00
N GLY A 206 -11.50 -1.71 -16.71
CA GLY A 206 -11.21 -1.72 -18.15
C GLY A 206 -9.75 -1.39 -18.53
N ARG A 207 -8.89 -1.03 -17.56
CA ARG A 207 -7.47 -0.72 -17.82
C ARG A 207 -6.51 -1.86 -17.45
N LEU A 208 -6.91 -2.76 -16.54
CA LEU A 208 -6.07 -3.89 -16.10
C LEU A 208 -5.59 -4.82 -17.25
N PRO A 209 -6.31 -4.98 -18.38
CA PRO A 209 -5.79 -5.71 -19.53
C PRO A 209 -4.50 -5.13 -20.15
N GLN A 210 -4.14 -3.89 -19.81
CA GLN A 210 -2.93 -3.21 -20.26
C GLN A 210 -1.69 -3.51 -19.39
N LEU A 211 -1.86 -4.18 -18.23
CA LEU A 211 -0.73 -4.56 -17.37
C LEU A 211 0.17 -5.58 -18.09
N ALA A 212 1.37 -5.15 -18.46
CA ALA A 212 2.33 -5.98 -19.18
C ALA A 212 3.11 -6.96 -18.30
N MET A 213 3.22 -6.65 -17.01
CA MET A 213 4.00 -7.40 -16.03
C MET A 213 3.11 -8.35 -15.20
N PRO A 214 3.68 -9.34 -14.48
CA PRO A 214 2.96 -10.12 -13.49
C PRO A 214 2.29 -9.22 -12.44
N ALA A 215 1.04 -9.52 -12.11
CA ALA A 215 0.24 -8.76 -11.15
C ALA A 215 -0.36 -9.68 -10.08
N LEU A 216 -0.11 -9.38 -8.80
CA LEU A 216 -0.70 -10.08 -7.66
C LEU A 216 -1.75 -9.18 -7.00
N PHE A 217 -2.94 -9.72 -6.80
CA PHE A 217 -4.04 -9.09 -6.06
C PHE A 217 -4.30 -9.89 -4.80
N MET A 218 -3.80 -9.39 -3.65
CA MET A 218 -3.86 -10.11 -2.38
C MET A 218 -4.77 -9.37 -1.39
N THR A 219 -5.65 -10.08 -0.71
CA THR A 219 -6.51 -9.48 0.33
C THR A 219 -6.80 -10.46 1.45
N GLY A 220 -7.23 -9.95 2.60
CA GLY A 220 -7.76 -10.74 3.68
C GLY A 220 -9.17 -11.26 3.36
N GLU A 221 -9.47 -12.49 3.75
CA GLU A 221 -10.77 -13.12 3.57
C GLU A 221 -11.92 -12.30 4.19
N CYS A 222 -11.64 -11.67 5.34
CA CYS A 222 -12.60 -10.90 6.13
C CYS A 222 -12.45 -9.37 5.94
N ASP A 223 -11.75 -8.90 4.89
CA ASP A 223 -11.60 -7.46 4.65
C ASP A 223 -12.93 -6.83 4.23
N PRO A 224 -13.51 -5.92 5.06
CA PRO A 224 -14.79 -5.29 4.74
C PRO A 224 -14.67 -4.18 3.67
N ASN A 225 -13.46 -3.71 3.36
CA ASN A 225 -13.22 -2.65 2.39
C ASN A 225 -12.88 -3.20 1.00
N SER A 226 -12.09 -4.27 0.95
CA SER A 226 -11.48 -4.83 -0.26
C SER A 226 -11.72 -6.33 -0.28
N SER A 227 -12.91 -6.72 -0.73
CA SER A 227 -13.37 -8.10 -0.66
C SER A 227 -12.55 -9.07 -1.53
N PRO A 228 -12.53 -10.37 -1.21
CA PRO A 228 -11.97 -11.41 -2.08
C PRO A 228 -12.48 -11.35 -3.52
N ALA A 229 -13.77 -11.04 -3.70
CA ALA A 229 -14.37 -10.88 -5.03
C ALA A 229 -13.70 -9.78 -5.86
N MET A 230 -13.31 -8.66 -5.25
CA MET A 230 -12.57 -7.59 -5.93
C MET A 230 -11.20 -8.09 -6.40
N SER A 231 -10.45 -8.80 -5.55
CA SER A 231 -9.15 -9.38 -5.93
C SER A 231 -9.27 -10.40 -7.06
N HIS A 232 -10.29 -11.28 -7.02
CA HIS A 232 -10.55 -12.22 -8.10
C HIS A 232 -10.92 -11.51 -9.42
N SER A 233 -11.74 -10.46 -9.36
CA SER A 233 -12.13 -9.67 -10.54
C SER A 233 -10.93 -8.97 -11.17
N MET A 234 -10.06 -8.36 -10.36
CA MET A 234 -8.82 -7.73 -10.85
C MET A 234 -7.88 -8.76 -11.47
N ALA A 235 -7.71 -9.92 -10.82
CA ALA A 235 -6.84 -10.98 -11.34
C ALA A 235 -7.35 -11.54 -12.68
N ALA A 236 -8.66 -11.72 -12.82
CA ALA A 236 -9.27 -12.17 -14.07
C ALA A 236 -9.14 -11.14 -15.22
N ALA A 237 -9.09 -9.84 -14.89
CA ALA A 237 -8.95 -8.78 -15.87
C ALA A 237 -7.51 -8.54 -16.33
N ALA A 238 -6.50 -8.87 -15.52
CA ALA A 238 -5.10 -8.68 -15.84
C ALA A 238 -4.52 -9.90 -16.58
N PRO A 239 -3.78 -9.74 -17.70
CA PRO A 239 -3.26 -10.85 -18.51
C PRO A 239 -2.37 -11.84 -17.77
N ARG A 240 -1.64 -11.35 -16.76
CA ARG A 240 -0.76 -12.14 -15.88
C ARG A 240 -1.17 -11.96 -14.43
N GLY A 241 -2.50 -11.86 -14.18
CA GLY A 241 -3.10 -11.63 -12.88
C GLY A 241 -3.20 -12.90 -12.04
N ARG A 242 -2.93 -12.78 -10.74
CA ARG A 242 -3.11 -13.83 -9.73
C ARG A 242 -3.81 -13.23 -8.52
N ALA A 243 -4.83 -13.92 -8.02
CA ALA A 243 -5.47 -13.57 -6.75
C ALA A 243 -4.96 -14.47 -5.63
N GLU A 244 -4.73 -13.90 -4.46
CA GLU A 244 -4.46 -14.65 -3.21
C GLU A 244 -5.32 -14.10 -2.08
N ILE A 245 -5.96 -15.00 -1.36
CA ILE A 245 -6.83 -14.66 -0.23
C ILE A 245 -6.20 -15.24 1.03
N ILE A 246 -5.93 -14.37 2.00
CA ILE A 246 -5.35 -14.79 3.28
C ILE A 246 -6.48 -15.06 4.25
N ALA A 247 -6.59 -16.33 4.66
CA ALA A 247 -7.67 -16.80 5.52
C ALA A 247 -7.71 -16.06 6.87
N ASN A 248 -8.90 -15.70 7.32
CA ASN A 248 -9.20 -15.00 8.57
C ASN A 248 -8.61 -13.58 8.69
N GLU A 249 -7.86 -13.07 7.69
CA GLU A 249 -7.27 -11.75 7.76
C GLU A 249 -8.25 -10.66 7.29
N ARG A 250 -8.02 -9.46 7.83
CA ARG A 250 -8.78 -8.25 7.52
C ARG A 250 -7.93 -7.24 6.74
N HIS A 251 -8.23 -5.94 6.88
CA HIS A 251 -7.62 -4.89 6.06
C HIS A 251 -6.13 -4.69 6.31
N MET A 252 -5.65 -4.90 7.54
CA MET A 252 -4.25 -4.61 7.93
C MET A 252 -3.36 -5.86 7.91
N MET A 253 -3.59 -6.81 6.99
CA MET A 253 -2.89 -8.10 6.94
C MET A 253 -1.36 -7.97 6.84
N ASN A 254 -0.84 -6.87 6.30
CA ASN A 254 0.60 -6.61 6.25
C ASN A 254 1.24 -6.50 7.64
N VAL A 255 0.46 -6.11 8.66
CA VAL A 255 0.93 -5.99 10.04
C VAL A 255 0.31 -7.03 10.99
N THR A 256 -0.86 -7.59 10.67
CA THR A 256 -1.49 -8.64 11.48
C THR A 256 -0.97 -10.03 11.16
N ALA A 257 -0.59 -10.29 9.89
CA ALA A 257 -0.04 -11.56 9.42
C ALA A 257 1.24 -11.36 8.59
N PRO A 258 2.25 -10.61 9.09
CA PRO A 258 3.41 -10.23 8.29
C PRO A 258 4.18 -11.42 7.74
N ALA A 259 4.29 -12.53 8.48
CA ALA A 259 5.05 -13.70 8.05
C ALA A 259 4.46 -14.32 6.77
N ILE A 260 3.14 -14.50 6.71
CA ILE A 260 2.50 -15.08 5.53
C ILE A 260 2.51 -14.08 4.35
N VAL A 261 2.28 -12.80 4.60
CA VAL A 261 2.34 -11.76 3.56
C VAL A 261 3.74 -11.69 2.96
N ASN A 262 4.79 -11.66 3.78
CA ASN A 262 6.18 -11.65 3.33
C ASN A 262 6.51 -12.89 2.50
N GLN A 263 6.11 -14.08 2.96
CA GLN A 263 6.32 -15.34 2.23
C GLN A 263 5.67 -15.28 0.83
N ARG A 264 4.43 -14.82 0.74
CA ARG A 264 3.70 -14.73 -0.54
C ARG A 264 4.32 -13.69 -1.48
N LEU A 265 4.73 -12.55 -0.96
CA LEU A 265 5.44 -11.53 -1.74
C LEU A 265 6.76 -12.07 -2.30
N VAL A 266 7.59 -12.70 -1.46
CA VAL A 266 8.87 -13.29 -1.92
C VAL A 266 8.65 -14.36 -2.98
N GLN A 267 7.66 -15.24 -2.80
CA GLN A 267 7.32 -16.26 -3.78
C GLN A 267 6.91 -15.63 -5.11
N PHE A 268 5.97 -14.68 -5.08
CA PHE A 268 5.48 -13.98 -6.27
C PHE A 268 6.61 -13.25 -7.02
N ILE A 269 7.44 -12.50 -6.30
CA ILE A 269 8.55 -11.74 -6.88
C ILE A 269 9.58 -12.68 -7.55
N ARG A 270 9.91 -13.81 -6.91
CA ARG A 270 10.82 -14.79 -7.48
C ARG A 270 10.27 -15.47 -8.74
N GLU A 271 8.98 -15.75 -8.76
CA GLU A 271 8.29 -16.28 -9.96
C GLU A 271 8.27 -15.25 -11.08
N ALA A 272 7.95 -13.98 -10.78
CA ALA A 272 7.94 -12.88 -11.73
C ALA A 272 9.32 -12.61 -12.36
N SER A 273 10.39 -12.76 -11.61
CA SER A 273 11.78 -12.55 -12.07
C SER A 273 12.29 -13.66 -13.00
N ARG A 274 11.59 -14.81 -13.09
CA ARG A 274 11.95 -15.94 -13.94
C ARG A 274 11.16 -15.99 -15.24
N ALA A 275 10.12 -15.19 -15.35
CA ALA A 275 9.16 -15.18 -16.46
C ALA A 275 9.41 -14.06 -17.47
#